data_faa5ad8182db3b50ca95f78b77de278c
#
_entry.id   faa5ad8182db3b50ca95f78b77de278c
#
_cell.length_a   1.000
_cell.length_b   1.000
_cell.length_c   1.000
_cell.angle_alpha   90.00
_cell.angle_beta   90.00
_cell.angle_gamma   90.00
#
_symmetry.space_group_name_H-M   'P 1'
#
loop_
_entity.id
_entity.type
_entity.pdbx_description
1 polymer ?
#
loop_
_entity_poly.entity_id
_entity_poly.type
_entity_poly.pdbx_seq_one_letter_code
_entity_poly.pdbx_strand_id
1 'polypeptide(L)'
;MWMSALGARVTGFSLPPATKQSLFDQASIGRVVENDLRGDIRDLASLREALKLSQASIVIHMAAQPLVFQSYQEPVATYQTNVLGTVNVLEAARGNASVKAVLIITSDKCYENMESEEGYDEENPLGGHDPYSSSKACAEIVASAYRRSFLAENGIAVATTRSGNVIGGGDWSRDRLVPDAVNAFINREPFVVRKPKAVRPWQHVLEPLSGYLLLCQKLCHQPNQFAEAWNFGPRASDEKTVGSLAELMVESWGDGANWVCRGESNQPHEANSLRLDCRKAKTKLEWKPQWTLREAVENTLIWYKKLHGGDNMYEFSIQQIIDYQMDLLT
;
A
#
# COMPACT_ATOMS: atom_id res chain seq x y z
N MET A 1 -10.17 5.29 8.27
CA MET A 1 -11.59 5.14 7.92
C MET A 1 -12.10 3.74 8.24
N TRP A 2 -11.66 2.68 7.56
CA TRP A 2 -12.19 1.31 7.75
C TRP A 2 -12.07 0.83 9.20
N MET A 3 -10.90 0.94 9.83
CA MET A 3 -10.74 0.58 11.24
C MET A 3 -11.65 1.38 12.18
N SER A 4 -11.81 2.69 11.94
CA SER A 4 -12.74 3.52 12.74
C SER A 4 -14.20 3.09 12.53
N ALA A 5 -14.59 2.72 11.31
CA ALA A 5 -15.92 2.18 11.02
C ALA A 5 -16.18 0.83 11.70
N LEU A 6 -15.12 0.04 11.94
CA LEU A 6 -15.15 -1.19 12.74
C LEU A 6 -15.13 -0.93 14.27
N GLY A 7 -15.13 0.32 14.71
CA GLY A 7 -15.13 0.70 16.13
C GLY A 7 -13.74 0.77 16.78
N ALA A 8 -12.65 0.70 16.00
CA ALA A 8 -11.32 0.85 16.56
C ALA A 8 -11.00 2.31 16.89
N ARG A 9 -10.30 2.54 18.00
CA ARG A 9 -9.66 3.81 18.30
C ARG A 9 -8.39 3.94 17.50
N VAL A 10 -8.34 4.90 16.57
CA VAL A 10 -7.24 5.06 15.62
C VAL A 10 -6.42 6.29 15.95
N THR A 11 -5.12 6.13 16.15
CA THR A 11 -4.17 7.23 16.21
C THR A 11 -3.30 7.22 14.96
N GLY A 12 -3.27 8.33 14.22
CA GLY A 12 -2.36 8.55 13.10
C GLY A 12 -1.06 9.19 13.57
N PHE A 13 0.08 8.72 13.04
CA PHE A 13 1.39 9.36 13.21
C PHE A 13 2.08 9.45 11.84
N SER A 14 2.26 10.65 11.33
CA SER A 14 2.85 10.88 10.01
C SER A 14 3.32 12.32 9.84
N LEU A 15 4.14 12.55 8.81
CA LEU A 15 4.34 13.89 8.28
C LEU A 15 3.02 14.49 7.77
N PRO A 16 2.91 15.81 7.61
CA PRO A 16 1.79 16.41 6.87
C PRO A 16 1.66 15.81 5.46
N PRO A 17 0.44 15.85 4.85
CA PRO A 17 0.28 15.44 3.46
C PRO A 17 1.30 16.09 2.53
N ALA A 18 1.94 15.28 1.68
CA ALA A 18 3.02 15.75 0.79
C ALA A 18 2.48 16.52 -0.44
N THR A 19 1.20 16.38 -0.75
CA THR A 19 0.55 17.01 -1.91
C THR A 19 -0.50 18.02 -1.47
N LYS A 20 -0.71 19.08 -2.29
CA LYS A 20 -1.73 20.10 -2.02
C LYS A 20 -3.15 19.52 -1.95
N GLN A 21 -3.40 18.49 -2.76
CA GLN A 21 -4.61 17.68 -2.67
C GLN A 21 -4.24 16.38 -1.96
N SER A 22 -5.06 15.94 -1.01
CA SER A 22 -4.82 14.69 -0.28
C SER A 22 -6.14 14.02 0.09
N LEU A 23 -6.14 12.69 0.11
CA LEU A 23 -7.27 11.93 0.66
C LEU A 23 -7.56 12.34 2.11
N PHE A 24 -6.51 12.65 2.88
CA PHE A 24 -6.63 13.08 4.27
C PHE A 24 -7.56 14.30 4.42
N ASP A 25 -7.36 15.32 3.60
CA ASP A 25 -8.15 16.55 3.63
C ASP A 25 -9.51 16.34 2.96
N GLN A 26 -9.53 15.72 1.77
CA GLN A 26 -10.75 15.53 0.97
C GLN A 26 -11.80 14.66 1.66
N ALA A 27 -11.36 13.61 2.38
CA ALA A 27 -12.24 12.75 3.18
C ALA A 27 -12.26 13.14 4.67
N SER A 28 -11.73 14.31 5.04
CA SER A 28 -11.75 14.83 6.42
C SER A 28 -11.26 13.82 7.47
N ILE A 29 -10.18 13.07 7.17
CA ILE A 29 -9.70 11.97 8.01
C ILE A 29 -9.34 12.42 9.43
N GLY A 30 -8.85 13.66 9.59
CA GLY A 30 -8.55 14.22 10.91
C GLY A 30 -9.73 14.27 11.88
N ARG A 31 -10.98 14.20 11.38
CA ARG A 31 -12.21 14.14 12.20
C ARG A 31 -12.60 12.71 12.59
N VAL A 32 -11.96 11.71 11.97
CA VAL A 32 -12.32 10.30 12.11
C VAL A 32 -11.35 9.56 13.03
N VAL A 33 -10.11 10.03 13.09
CA VAL A 33 -9.09 9.47 13.99
C VAL A 33 -9.21 10.10 15.38
N GLU A 34 -8.90 9.31 16.41
CA GLU A 34 -8.90 9.81 17.79
C GLU A 34 -7.78 10.84 18.01
N ASN A 35 -6.60 10.56 17.47
CA ASN A 35 -5.48 11.48 17.49
C ASN A 35 -4.82 11.55 16.11
N ASP A 36 -4.50 12.76 15.66
CA ASP A 36 -3.69 13.04 14.48
C ASP A 36 -2.37 13.66 14.93
N LEU A 37 -1.36 12.82 15.13
CA LEU A 37 -0.03 13.23 15.60
C LEU A 37 0.89 13.45 14.41
N ARG A 38 1.50 14.64 14.36
CA ARG A 38 2.44 14.97 13.29
C ARG A 38 3.88 14.75 13.75
N GLY A 39 4.59 13.89 13.03
CA GLY A 39 5.98 13.57 13.33
C GLY A 39 6.62 12.72 12.25
N ASP A 40 7.93 12.57 12.38
CA ASP A 40 8.76 11.81 11.45
C ASP A 40 9.15 10.47 12.07
N ILE A 41 8.96 9.37 11.33
CA ILE A 41 9.36 8.02 11.80
C ILE A 41 10.88 7.87 11.99
N ARG A 42 11.68 8.79 11.47
CA ARG A 42 13.13 8.85 11.71
C ARG A 42 13.47 9.34 13.13
N ASP A 43 12.50 9.94 13.82
CA ASP A 43 12.64 10.35 15.21
C ASP A 43 12.05 9.30 16.16
N LEU A 44 12.92 8.47 16.73
CA LEU A 44 12.55 7.42 17.67
C LEU A 44 11.88 7.96 18.94
N ALA A 45 12.28 9.14 19.42
CA ALA A 45 11.73 9.73 20.65
C ALA A 45 10.25 10.09 20.42
N SER A 46 9.94 10.79 19.32
CA SER A 46 8.57 11.13 18.95
C SER A 46 7.69 9.89 18.72
N LEU A 47 8.23 8.82 18.13
CA LEU A 47 7.52 7.55 17.97
C LEU A 47 7.16 6.91 19.35
N ARG A 48 8.09 6.89 20.29
CA ARG A 48 7.85 6.36 21.65
C ARG A 48 6.77 7.15 22.37
N GLU A 49 6.78 8.47 22.25
CA GLU A 49 5.75 9.33 22.85
C GLU A 49 4.38 9.08 22.21
N ALA A 50 4.31 8.98 20.87
CA ALA A 50 3.08 8.69 20.16
C ALA A 50 2.49 7.32 20.57
N LEU A 51 3.31 6.28 20.66
CA LEU A 51 2.86 4.97 21.13
C LEU A 51 2.42 4.98 22.61
N LYS A 52 3.11 5.71 23.44
CA LYS A 52 2.73 5.88 24.85
C LYS A 52 1.37 6.61 24.99
N LEU A 53 1.14 7.64 24.18
CA LEU A 53 -0.11 8.40 24.18
C LEU A 53 -1.28 7.54 23.67
N SER A 54 -1.08 6.86 22.55
CA SER A 54 -2.15 6.09 21.88
C SER A 54 -2.56 4.83 22.63
N GLN A 55 -1.68 4.25 23.47
CA GLN A 55 -1.86 2.94 24.09
C GLN A 55 -2.27 1.86 23.06
N ALA A 56 -1.74 1.98 21.84
CA ALA A 56 -2.10 1.10 20.73
C ALA A 56 -1.70 -0.35 21.01
N SER A 57 -2.61 -1.28 20.77
CA SER A 57 -2.33 -2.72 20.79
C SER A 57 -1.84 -3.25 19.45
N ILE A 58 -2.14 -2.56 18.37
CA ILE A 58 -1.71 -2.90 17.01
C ILE A 58 -1.03 -1.68 16.39
N VAL A 59 0.15 -1.89 15.83
CA VAL A 59 0.88 -0.89 15.03
C VAL A 59 0.88 -1.32 13.58
N ILE A 60 0.38 -0.48 12.67
CA ILE A 60 0.45 -0.70 11.23
C ILE A 60 1.40 0.34 10.65
N HIS A 61 2.59 -0.11 10.26
CA HIS A 61 3.62 0.75 9.70
C HIS A 61 3.49 0.84 8.18
N MET A 62 2.89 1.94 7.72
CA MET A 62 2.68 2.24 6.30
C MET A 62 3.53 3.42 5.80
N ALA A 63 4.15 4.17 6.72
CA ALA A 63 4.96 5.33 6.37
C ALA A 63 6.21 4.92 5.59
N ALA A 64 6.44 5.55 4.45
CA ALA A 64 7.58 5.29 3.59
C ALA A 64 7.83 6.46 2.63
N GLN A 65 9.01 6.51 2.03
CA GLN A 65 9.22 7.17 0.75
C GLN A 65 8.84 6.14 -0.35
N PRO A 66 7.69 6.32 -1.07
CA PRO A 66 7.13 5.25 -1.90
C PRO A 66 7.41 5.40 -3.40
N LEU A 67 8.13 6.43 -3.83
CA LEU A 67 8.31 6.77 -5.24
C LEU A 67 9.67 6.30 -5.75
N VAL A 68 9.66 5.41 -6.76
CA VAL A 68 10.86 4.84 -7.37
C VAL A 68 11.74 5.95 -7.96
N PHE A 69 11.16 6.89 -8.75
CA PHE A 69 11.95 7.97 -9.34
C PHE A 69 12.61 8.88 -8.30
N GLN A 70 11.90 9.22 -7.23
CA GLN A 70 12.47 10.00 -6.13
C GLN A 70 13.61 9.25 -5.44
N SER A 71 13.56 7.91 -5.34
CA SER A 71 14.63 7.12 -4.73
C SER A 71 15.97 7.22 -5.46
N TYR A 72 15.94 7.40 -6.78
CA TYR A 72 17.17 7.68 -7.56
C TYR A 72 17.73 9.07 -7.29
N GLN A 73 16.87 10.05 -7.04
CA GLN A 73 17.28 11.43 -6.73
C GLN A 73 17.77 11.57 -5.30
N GLU A 74 17.10 10.90 -4.35
CA GLU A 74 17.33 11.00 -2.91
C GLU A 74 17.52 9.62 -2.24
N PRO A 75 18.56 8.86 -2.63
CA PRO A 75 18.74 7.50 -2.13
C PRO A 75 18.96 7.45 -0.62
N VAL A 76 19.75 8.37 -0.07
CA VAL A 76 20.03 8.43 1.38
C VAL A 76 18.74 8.65 2.18
N ALA A 77 17.92 9.63 1.78
CA ALA A 77 16.64 9.92 2.44
C ALA A 77 15.68 8.73 2.32
N THR A 78 15.70 8.01 1.19
CA THR A 78 14.92 6.79 0.98
C THR A 78 15.30 5.70 1.98
N TYR A 79 16.59 5.39 2.15
CA TYR A 79 17.02 4.40 3.14
C TYR A 79 16.80 4.86 4.58
N GLN A 80 17.02 6.13 4.89
CA GLN A 80 16.72 6.68 6.22
C GLN A 80 15.25 6.50 6.58
N THR A 81 14.34 6.77 5.64
CA THR A 81 12.92 6.65 5.89
C THR A 81 12.48 5.17 5.91
N ASN A 82 12.82 4.41 4.87
CA ASN A 82 12.26 3.08 4.69
C ASN A 82 12.95 2.01 5.56
N VAL A 83 14.25 2.14 5.81
CA VAL A 83 15.00 1.17 6.61
C VAL A 83 15.12 1.62 8.06
N LEU A 84 15.75 2.78 8.32
CA LEU A 84 15.91 3.27 9.68
C LEU A 84 14.59 3.64 10.33
N GLY A 85 13.64 4.20 9.57
CA GLY A 85 12.26 4.42 10.06
C GLY A 85 11.59 3.13 10.50
N THR A 86 11.75 2.03 9.74
CA THR A 86 11.24 0.70 10.15
C THR A 86 11.94 0.19 11.42
N VAL A 87 13.26 0.35 11.54
CA VAL A 87 13.99 0.05 12.78
C VAL A 87 13.39 0.82 13.96
N ASN A 88 13.17 2.12 13.80
CA ASN A 88 12.64 2.97 14.86
C ASN A 88 11.21 2.56 15.28
N VAL A 89 10.35 2.20 14.33
CA VAL A 89 8.99 1.71 14.64
C VAL A 89 9.06 0.41 15.46
N LEU A 90 9.89 -0.53 15.04
CA LEU A 90 10.06 -1.81 15.75
C LEU A 90 10.69 -1.62 17.12
N GLU A 91 11.67 -0.72 17.24
CA GLU A 91 12.31 -0.40 18.51
C GLU A 91 11.38 0.35 19.49
N ALA A 92 10.52 1.23 18.98
CA ALA A 92 9.50 1.89 19.77
C ALA A 92 8.44 0.88 20.27
N ALA A 93 8.03 -0.06 19.41
CA ALA A 93 7.11 -1.13 19.76
C ALA A 93 7.71 -2.06 20.84
N ARG A 94 9.02 -2.42 20.72
CA ARG A 94 9.74 -3.25 21.70
C ARG A 94 9.73 -2.67 23.11
N GLY A 95 9.77 -1.37 23.22
CA GLY A 95 9.73 -0.66 24.50
C GLY A 95 8.33 -0.37 25.05
N ASN A 96 7.26 -0.84 24.39
CA ASN A 96 5.89 -0.47 24.74
C ASN A 96 5.04 -1.70 25.14
N ALA A 97 4.59 -1.75 26.40
CA ALA A 97 3.85 -2.88 26.95
C ALA A 97 2.42 -3.04 26.38
N SER A 98 1.82 -2.02 25.76
CA SER A 98 0.49 -2.12 25.17
C SER A 98 0.50 -2.81 23.81
N VAL A 99 1.61 -2.76 23.08
CA VAL A 99 1.71 -3.32 21.72
C VAL A 99 1.73 -4.85 21.76
N LYS A 100 0.84 -5.47 21.00
CA LYS A 100 0.74 -6.93 20.82
C LYS A 100 1.09 -7.37 19.41
N ALA A 101 0.86 -6.52 18.42
CA ALA A 101 1.12 -6.84 17.02
C ALA A 101 1.67 -5.64 16.27
N VAL A 102 2.62 -5.92 15.37
CA VAL A 102 3.17 -4.93 14.42
C VAL A 102 3.04 -5.50 13.01
N LEU A 103 2.38 -4.75 12.13
CA LEU A 103 2.27 -5.06 10.71
C LEU A 103 3.11 -4.07 9.91
N ILE A 104 4.08 -4.56 9.17
CA ILE A 104 4.97 -3.74 8.33
C ILE A 104 4.53 -3.87 6.86
N ILE A 105 4.18 -2.75 6.25
CA ILE A 105 3.79 -2.72 4.84
C ILE A 105 5.03 -2.49 3.97
N THR A 106 5.40 -3.50 3.21
CA THR A 106 6.55 -3.42 2.30
C THR A 106 6.08 -3.25 0.84
N SER A 107 6.46 -4.13 -0.07
CA SER A 107 6.10 -4.04 -1.49
C SER A 107 6.45 -5.36 -2.18
N ASP A 108 5.77 -5.66 -3.29
CA ASP A 108 6.18 -6.69 -4.27
C ASP A 108 7.58 -6.44 -4.84
N LYS A 109 8.04 -5.20 -4.86
CA LYS A 109 9.36 -4.81 -5.33
C LYS A 109 10.52 -5.21 -4.39
N CYS A 110 10.22 -5.82 -3.25
CA CYS A 110 11.24 -6.34 -2.33
C CYS A 110 11.92 -7.62 -2.83
N TYR A 111 11.38 -8.27 -3.83
CA TYR A 111 11.97 -9.47 -4.41
C TYR A 111 13.14 -9.15 -5.35
N GLU A 112 14.13 -10.06 -5.43
CA GLU A 112 15.09 -10.07 -6.52
C GLU A 112 14.36 -10.44 -7.81
N ASN A 113 14.05 -9.44 -8.64
CA ASN A 113 13.21 -9.63 -9.80
C ASN A 113 13.99 -10.18 -11.00
N MET A 114 13.81 -11.46 -11.27
CA MET A 114 14.35 -12.17 -12.43
C MET A 114 13.39 -12.20 -13.62
N GLU A 115 12.29 -11.39 -13.57
CA GLU A 115 11.24 -11.33 -14.60
C GLU A 115 10.60 -12.70 -14.89
N SER A 116 10.47 -13.54 -13.85
CA SER A 116 9.86 -14.87 -13.94
C SER A 116 8.43 -14.81 -14.42
N GLU A 117 8.01 -15.80 -15.22
CA GLU A 117 6.60 -16.01 -15.58
C GLU A 117 5.78 -16.51 -14.39
N GLU A 118 6.42 -17.21 -13.44
CA GLU A 118 5.83 -17.60 -12.17
C GLU A 118 5.84 -16.43 -11.19
N GLY A 119 4.77 -16.29 -10.39
CA GLY A 119 4.71 -15.28 -9.35
C GLY A 119 5.69 -15.57 -8.21
N TYR A 120 6.23 -14.52 -7.59
CA TYR A 120 7.08 -14.64 -6.41
C TYR A 120 6.26 -15.00 -5.17
N ASP A 121 6.66 -16.06 -4.49
CA ASP A 121 6.15 -16.42 -3.16
C ASP A 121 7.02 -15.85 -2.03
N GLU A 122 6.59 -16.03 -0.79
CA GLU A 122 7.26 -15.41 0.37
C GLU A 122 8.64 -15.99 0.68
N GLU A 123 9.00 -17.14 0.13
CA GLU A 123 10.31 -17.81 0.30
C GLU A 123 11.33 -17.37 -0.76
N ASN A 124 10.89 -16.68 -1.82
CA ASN A 124 11.80 -16.25 -2.87
C ASN A 124 12.79 -15.18 -2.37
N PRO A 125 14.00 -15.11 -3.00
CA PRO A 125 15.04 -14.17 -2.59
C PRO A 125 14.57 -12.72 -2.57
N LEU A 126 15.00 -12.00 -1.53
CA LEU A 126 14.83 -10.55 -1.41
C LEU A 126 15.99 -9.86 -2.13
N GLY A 127 15.69 -8.71 -2.76
CA GLY A 127 16.69 -7.93 -3.50
C GLY A 127 16.15 -6.56 -3.87
N GLY A 128 16.35 -6.19 -5.13
CA GLY A 128 15.82 -4.95 -5.70
C GLY A 128 16.88 -4.10 -6.36
N HIS A 129 16.66 -3.80 -7.62
CA HIS A 129 17.63 -3.09 -8.48
C HIS A 129 17.77 -1.61 -8.12
N ASP A 130 16.71 -0.96 -7.68
CA ASP A 130 16.70 0.47 -7.36
C ASP A 130 16.69 0.73 -5.84
N PRO A 131 17.00 1.97 -5.40
CA PRO A 131 17.06 2.29 -3.97
C PRO A 131 15.74 2.12 -3.23
N TYR A 132 14.59 2.32 -3.88
CA TYR A 132 13.28 2.05 -3.27
C TYR A 132 13.08 0.55 -3.05
N SER A 133 13.26 -0.25 -4.11
CA SER A 133 13.07 -1.70 -4.08
C SER A 133 13.97 -2.35 -3.03
N SER A 134 15.27 -2.06 -3.06
CA SER A 134 16.22 -2.56 -2.07
C SER A 134 15.94 -2.07 -0.65
N SER A 135 15.43 -0.85 -0.47
CA SER A 135 15.03 -0.37 0.87
C SER A 135 13.84 -1.15 1.44
N LYS A 136 12.91 -1.59 0.59
CA LYS A 136 11.79 -2.45 1.00
C LYS A 136 12.24 -3.87 1.33
N ALA A 137 13.21 -4.42 0.58
CA ALA A 137 13.86 -5.68 0.93
C ALA A 137 14.60 -5.60 2.28
N CYS A 138 15.34 -4.51 2.52
CA CYS A 138 15.97 -4.26 3.81
C CYS A 138 14.94 -4.17 4.96
N ALA A 139 13.79 -3.55 4.75
CA ALA A 139 12.72 -3.51 5.75
C ALA A 139 12.19 -4.91 6.10
N GLU A 140 12.05 -5.82 5.12
CA GLU A 140 11.71 -7.23 5.34
C GLU A 140 12.76 -7.93 6.23
N ILE A 141 14.04 -7.77 5.89
CA ILE A 141 15.16 -8.37 6.64
C ILE A 141 15.20 -7.84 8.08
N VAL A 142 15.04 -6.52 8.25
CA VAL A 142 14.98 -5.87 9.57
C VAL A 142 13.80 -6.41 10.38
N ALA A 143 12.60 -6.46 9.78
CA ALA A 143 11.41 -6.97 10.45
C ALA A 143 11.59 -8.44 10.90
N SER A 144 12.17 -9.29 10.05
CA SER A 144 12.49 -10.68 10.37
C SER A 144 13.50 -10.79 11.51
N ALA A 145 14.55 -9.96 11.51
CA ALA A 145 15.55 -9.94 12.58
C ALA A 145 14.95 -9.53 13.92
N TYR A 146 14.19 -8.42 13.95
CA TYR A 146 13.52 -7.95 15.17
C TYR A 146 12.52 -8.95 15.72
N ARG A 147 11.72 -9.56 14.85
CA ARG A 147 10.77 -10.62 15.23
C ARG A 147 11.46 -11.75 15.98
N ARG A 148 12.53 -12.30 15.42
CA ARG A 148 13.23 -13.47 15.96
C ARG A 148 14.11 -13.16 17.16
N SER A 149 14.75 -11.98 17.19
CA SER A 149 15.74 -11.65 18.20
C SER A 149 15.16 -10.98 19.45
N PHE A 150 13.99 -10.32 19.32
CA PHE A 150 13.51 -9.44 20.39
C PHE A 150 12.01 -9.56 20.64
N LEU A 151 11.17 -9.49 19.59
CA LEU A 151 9.75 -9.19 19.76
C LEU A 151 8.93 -10.44 20.09
N ALA A 152 9.28 -11.60 19.54
CA ALA A 152 8.60 -12.85 19.83
C ALA A 152 8.70 -13.22 21.32
N GLU A 153 9.88 -13.08 21.94
CA GLU A 153 10.08 -13.34 23.37
C GLU A 153 9.29 -12.36 24.25
N ASN A 154 9.04 -11.14 23.78
CA ASN A 154 8.23 -10.14 24.46
C ASN A 154 6.72 -10.27 24.17
N GLY A 155 6.30 -11.33 23.46
CA GLY A 155 4.89 -11.57 23.12
C GLY A 155 4.32 -10.62 22.07
N ILE A 156 5.18 -9.95 21.29
CA ILE A 156 4.79 -9.03 20.22
C ILE A 156 4.92 -9.75 18.87
N ALA A 157 3.79 -9.97 18.21
CA ALA A 157 3.76 -10.58 16.88
C ALA A 157 4.16 -9.58 15.80
N VAL A 158 5.05 -9.96 14.89
CA VAL A 158 5.46 -9.11 13.76
C VAL A 158 5.23 -9.84 12.45
N ALA A 159 4.47 -9.23 11.55
CA ALA A 159 4.32 -9.69 10.18
C ALA A 159 4.68 -8.60 9.18
N THR A 160 5.07 -9.01 7.98
CA THR A 160 5.27 -8.12 6.84
C THR A 160 4.25 -8.43 5.76
N THR A 161 3.87 -7.43 4.97
CA THR A 161 2.95 -7.61 3.84
C THR A 161 3.53 -7.00 2.58
N ARG A 162 3.45 -7.77 1.50
CA ARG A 162 3.95 -7.41 0.18
C ARG A 162 2.76 -7.30 -0.76
N SER A 163 2.56 -6.11 -1.30
CA SER A 163 1.50 -5.84 -2.27
C SER A 163 2.05 -4.98 -3.40
N GLY A 164 1.57 -5.21 -4.60
CA GLY A 164 1.98 -4.46 -5.79
C GLY A 164 0.85 -3.65 -6.37
N ASN A 165 1.20 -2.58 -7.06
CA ASN A 165 0.37 -1.77 -7.94
C ASN A 165 -1.07 -1.51 -7.44
N VAL A 166 -1.15 -1.05 -6.22
CA VAL A 166 -2.42 -0.71 -5.55
C VAL A 166 -2.96 0.60 -6.11
N ILE A 167 -4.22 0.62 -6.54
CA ILE A 167 -4.94 1.79 -7.04
C ILE A 167 -6.16 2.09 -6.18
N GLY A 168 -6.56 3.36 -6.12
CA GLY A 168 -7.71 3.80 -5.34
C GLY A 168 -7.92 5.30 -5.45
N GLY A 169 -9.05 5.79 -4.99
CA GLY A 169 -9.33 7.21 -4.97
C GLY A 169 -8.45 7.99 -4.00
N GLY A 170 -8.17 9.25 -4.33
CA GLY A 170 -7.45 10.17 -3.45
C GLY A 170 -5.93 10.07 -3.46
N ASP A 171 -5.32 9.29 -4.36
CA ASP A 171 -3.89 9.36 -4.66
C ASP A 171 -3.62 10.52 -5.63
N TRP A 172 -2.71 11.41 -5.24
CA TRP A 172 -2.30 12.57 -6.03
C TRP A 172 -0.79 12.60 -6.28
N SER A 173 -0.13 11.46 -6.03
CA SER A 173 1.30 11.32 -6.22
C SER A 173 1.68 11.42 -7.69
N ARG A 174 2.72 12.21 -7.99
CA ARG A 174 3.26 12.33 -9.35
C ARG A 174 3.92 11.02 -9.80
N ASP A 175 4.03 10.87 -11.10
CA ASP A 175 4.66 9.70 -11.74
C ASP A 175 3.98 8.37 -11.41
N ARG A 176 2.70 8.41 -11.04
CA ARG A 176 1.84 7.25 -10.88
C ARG A 176 0.75 7.22 -11.93
N LEU A 177 0.50 6.04 -12.47
CA LEU A 177 -0.34 5.83 -13.65
C LEU A 177 -1.76 6.42 -13.48
N VAL A 178 -2.45 6.09 -12.38
CA VAL A 178 -3.83 6.53 -12.16
C VAL A 178 -3.93 8.03 -11.88
N PRO A 179 -3.17 8.63 -10.97
CA PRO A 179 -3.16 10.08 -10.78
C PRO A 179 -2.84 10.85 -12.06
N ASP A 180 -1.84 10.41 -12.84
CA ASP A 180 -1.46 11.08 -14.09
C ASP A 180 -2.58 10.99 -15.13
N ALA A 181 -3.26 9.83 -15.23
CA ALA A 181 -4.41 9.67 -16.14
C ALA A 181 -5.59 10.54 -15.71
N VAL A 182 -5.95 10.55 -14.41
CA VAL A 182 -7.05 11.37 -13.91
C VAL A 182 -6.80 12.86 -14.16
N ASN A 183 -5.57 13.33 -13.89
CA ASN A 183 -5.21 14.72 -14.18
C ASN A 183 -5.34 15.04 -15.68
N ALA A 184 -4.87 14.15 -16.58
CA ALA A 184 -5.00 14.34 -18.00
C ALA A 184 -6.48 14.39 -18.43
N PHE A 185 -7.31 13.47 -17.95
CA PHE A 185 -8.74 13.40 -18.28
C PHE A 185 -9.52 14.62 -17.79
N ILE A 186 -9.27 15.11 -16.57
CA ILE A 186 -9.88 16.33 -16.04
C ILE A 186 -9.51 17.54 -16.93
N ASN A 187 -8.27 17.60 -17.39
CA ASN A 187 -7.79 18.69 -18.26
C ASN A 187 -8.15 18.49 -19.74
N ARG A 188 -8.83 17.38 -20.10
CA ARG A 188 -9.14 17.00 -21.49
C ARG A 188 -7.89 16.86 -22.36
N GLU A 189 -6.81 16.38 -21.75
CA GLU A 189 -5.54 16.09 -22.42
C GLU A 189 -5.36 14.59 -22.63
N PRO A 190 -4.59 14.15 -23.64
CA PRO A 190 -4.24 12.74 -23.80
C PRO A 190 -3.39 12.26 -22.61
N PHE A 191 -3.79 11.14 -22.02
CA PHE A 191 -2.97 10.47 -21.00
C PHE A 191 -1.74 9.82 -21.63
N VAL A 192 -0.55 10.10 -21.11
CA VAL A 192 0.72 9.61 -21.66
C VAL A 192 1.14 8.33 -20.95
N VAL A 193 1.22 7.23 -21.70
CA VAL A 193 1.72 5.94 -21.23
C VAL A 193 3.13 5.70 -21.76
N ARG A 194 4.08 5.38 -20.86
CA ARG A 194 5.50 5.19 -21.22
C ARG A 194 5.81 3.75 -21.63
N LYS A 195 5.40 2.75 -20.83
CA LYS A 195 5.67 1.30 -21.03
C LYS A 195 4.37 0.49 -21.16
N PRO A 196 3.63 0.60 -22.25
CA PRO A 196 2.30 -0.03 -22.37
C PRO A 196 2.34 -1.57 -22.30
N LYS A 197 3.48 -2.20 -22.61
CA LYS A 197 3.65 -3.66 -22.60
C LYS A 197 4.04 -4.23 -21.23
N ALA A 198 4.44 -3.38 -20.26
CA ALA A 198 4.82 -3.85 -18.94
C ALA A 198 3.60 -4.48 -18.20
N VAL A 199 3.81 -5.63 -17.58
CA VAL A 199 2.76 -6.35 -16.82
C VAL A 199 2.91 -6.05 -15.35
N ARG A 200 1.79 -5.75 -14.68
CA ARG A 200 1.75 -5.43 -13.25
C ARG A 200 0.55 -6.08 -12.57
N PRO A 201 0.67 -6.44 -11.28
CA PRO A 201 -0.41 -7.02 -10.49
C PRO A 201 -1.31 -5.92 -9.91
N TRP A 202 -2.17 -5.34 -10.76
CA TRP A 202 -3.07 -4.26 -10.40
C TRP A 202 -4.21 -4.72 -9.49
N GLN A 203 -4.47 -4.00 -8.40
CA GLN A 203 -5.57 -4.28 -7.49
C GLN A 203 -6.11 -3.01 -6.83
N HIS A 204 -7.39 -3.02 -6.44
CA HIS A 204 -7.95 -1.92 -5.66
C HIS A 204 -7.38 -1.89 -4.24
N VAL A 205 -7.27 -0.70 -3.64
CA VAL A 205 -6.70 -0.51 -2.30
C VAL A 205 -7.43 -1.31 -1.21
N LEU A 206 -8.73 -1.55 -1.36
CA LEU A 206 -9.51 -2.32 -0.40
C LEU A 206 -9.10 -3.80 -0.38
N GLU A 207 -8.54 -4.34 -1.48
CA GLU A 207 -8.06 -5.73 -1.54
C GLU A 207 -6.94 -6.00 -0.52
N PRO A 208 -5.78 -5.35 -0.62
CA PRO A 208 -4.73 -5.60 0.37
C PRO A 208 -5.13 -5.14 1.78
N LEU A 209 -5.93 -4.06 1.91
CA LEU A 209 -6.39 -3.60 3.22
C LEU A 209 -7.27 -4.65 3.92
N SER A 210 -8.13 -5.38 3.20
CA SER A 210 -8.90 -6.48 3.77
C SER A 210 -7.98 -7.57 4.34
N GLY A 211 -6.95 -7.93 3.57
CA GLY A 211 -5.92 -8.88 4.01
C GLY A 211 -5.13 -8.39 5.22
N TYR A 212 -4.78 -7.10 5.26
CA TYR A 212 -4.07 -6.51 6.40
C TYR A 212 -4.91 -6.54 7.68
N LEU A 213 -6.19 -6.22 7.60
CA LEU A 213 -7.11 -6.27 8.74
C LEU A 213 -7.28 -7.70 9.26
N LEU A 214 -7.47 -8.66 8.35
CA LEU A 214 -7.56 -10.07 8.68
C LEU A 214 -6.27 -10.58 9.33
N LEU A 215 -5.11 -10.20 8.78
CA LEU A 215 -3.81 -10.57 9.34
C LEU A 215 -3.60 -9.94 10.72
N CYS A 216 -3.96 -8.68 10.94
CA CYS A 216 -3.92 -8.05 12.26
C CYS A 216 -4.76 -8.81 13.28
N GLN A 217 -5.96 -9.25 12.93
CA GLN A 217 -6.81 -10.08 13.77
C GLN A 217 -6.12 -11.41 14.12
N LYS A 218 -5.56 -12.10 13.13
CA LYS A 218 -4.85 -13.37 13.32
C LYS A 218 -3.60 -13.21 14.19
N LEU A 219 -2.82 -12.13 14.00
CA LEU A 219 -1.65 -11.83 14.82
C LEU A 219 -2.00 -11.64 16.30
N CYS A 220 -3.15 -11.05 16.60
CA CYS A 220 -3.61 -10.90 17.99
C CYS A 220 -4.07 -12.21 18.63
N HIS A 221 -4.65 -13.13 17.84
CA HIS A 221 -5.22 -14.37 18.37
C HIS A 221 -4.27 -15.56 18.28
N GLN A 222 -3.43 -15.63 17.27
CA GLN A 222 -2.55 -16.77 16.96
C GLN A 222 -1.15 -16.28 16.50
N PRO A 223 -0.42 -15.52 17.35
CA PRO A 223 0.81 -14.85 16.97
C PRO A 223 1.85 -15.78 16.34
N ASN A 224 2.06 -16.96 16.93
CA ASN A 224 3.09 -17.91 16.47
C ASN A 224 2.84 -18.50 15.08
N GLN A 225 1.59 -18.48 14.62
CA GLN A 225 1.21 -19.05 13.33
C GLN A 225 1.25 -18.03 12.19
N PHE A 226 1.03 -16.75 12.50
CA PHE A 226 0.85 -15.72 11.49
C PHE A 226 1.95 -14.64 11.47
N ALA A 227 2.89 -14.67 12.42
CA ALA A 227 4.02 -13.74 12.45
C ALA A 227 5.08 -14.08 11.38
N GLU A 228 4.72 -13.89 10.12
CA GLU A 228 5.49 -14.22 8.91
C GLU A 228 5.34 -13.12 7.85
N ALA A 229 5.99 -13.33 6.68
CA ALA A 229 5.75 -12.51 5.49
C ALA A 229 4.50 -13.02 4.74
N TRP A 230 3.77 -12.09 4.08
CA TRP A 230 2.51 -12.39 3.38
C TRP A 230 2.40 -11.60 2.08
N ASN A 231 2.04 -12.27 0.99
CA ASN A 231 1.72 -11.65 -0.28
C ASN A 231 0.22 -11.39 -0.42
N PHE A 232 -0.13 -10.19 -0.90
CA PHE A 232 -1.50 -9.82 -1.26
C PHE A 232 -1.52 -9.22 -2.67
N GLY A 233 -2.07 -9.92 -3.63
CA GLY A 233 -2.12 -9.52 -5.03
C GLY A 233 -3.42 -9.94 -5.70
N PRO A 234 -3.67 -9.48 -6.94
CA PRO A 234 -4.87 -9.78 -7.69
C PRO A 234 -4.96 -11.26 -8.08
N ARG A 235 -6.06 -11.65 -8.70
CA ARG A 235 -6.16 -12.95 -9.39
C ARG A 235 -5.19 -12.95 -10.57
N ALA A 236 -4.63 -14.10 -10.93
CA ALA A 236 -3.77 -14.23 -12.11
C ALA A 236 -4.44 -13.75 -13.40
N SER A 237 -5.76 -13.89 -13.52
CA SER A 237 -6.55 -13.38 -14.66
C SER A 237 -6.54 -11.85 -14.77
N ASP A 238 -6.29 -11.15 -13.67
CA ASP A 238 -6.32 -9.69 -13.56
C ASP A 238 -4.92 -9.04 -13.69
N GLU A 239 -3.88 -9.84 -13.83
CA GLU A 239 -2.55 -9.37 -14.22
C GLU A 239 -2.57 -8.91 -15.68
N LYS A 240 -2.50 -7.63 -15.89
CA LYS A 240 -2.63 -7.01 -17.22
C LYS A 240 -1.50 -6.05 -17.52
N THR A 241 -1.33 -5.78 -18.79
CA THR A 241 -0.39 -4.76 -19.26
C THR A 241 -0.85 -3.36 -18.85
N VAL A 242 0.09 -2.44 -18.71
CA VAL A 242 -0.19 -1.01 -18.51
C VAL A 242 -1.10 -0.45 -19.61
N GLY A 243 -0.91 -0.90 -20.86
CA GLY A 243 -1.77 -0.51 -21.99
C GLY A 243 -3.22 -0.95 -21.81
N SER A 244 -3.43 -2.22 -21.40
CA SER A 244 -4.79 -2.72 -21.12
C SER A 244 -5.45 -1.97 -19.96
N LEU A 245 -4.69 -1.59 -18.94
CA LEU A 245 -5.21 -0.74 -17.86
C LEU A 245 -5.58 0.65 -18.40
N ALA A 246 -4.74 1.27 -19.24
CA ALA A 246 -5.03 2.57 -19.83
C ALA A 246 -6.30 2.54 -20.70
N GLU A 247 -6.52 1.46 -21.45
CA GLU A 247 -7.75 1.24 -22.23
C GLU A 247 -8.98 1.17 -21.31
N LEU A 248 -8.92 0.37 -20.23
CA LEU A 248 -10.00 0.29 -19.25
C LEU A 248 -10.28 1.65 -18.60
N MET A 249 -9.24 2.43 -18.28
CA MET A 249 -9.41 3.75 -17.69
C MET A 249 -10.09 4.73 -18.65
N VAL A 250 -9.72 4.72 -19.92
CA VAL A 250 -10.34 5.54 -20.98
C VAL A 250 -11.81 5.14 -21.15
N GLU A 251 -12.10 3.85 -21.26
CA GLU A 251 -13.47 3.33 -21.37
C GLU A 251 -14.34 3.75 -20.17
N SER A 252 -13.82 3.57 -18.95
CA SER A 252 -14.54 3.87 -17.71
C SER A 252 -14.69 5.38 -17.44
N TRP A 253 -13.74 6.19 -17.91
CA TRP A 253 -13.85 7.65 -17.81
C TRP A 253 -14.87 8.21 -18.78
N GLY A 254 -14.85 7.77 -20.05
CA GLY A 254 -15.71 8.31 -21.09
C GLY A 254 -15.30 9.74 -21.49
N ASP A 255 -16.29 10.54 -21.90
CA ASP A 255 -16.15 11.98 -22.20
C ASP A 255 -14.99 12.35 -23.16
N GLY A 256 -14.65 11.46 -24.12
CA GLY A 256 -13.59 11.68 -25.08
C GLY A 256 -12.18 11.50 -24.52
N ALA A 257 -12.04 10.92 -23.33
CA ALA A 257 -10.75 10.51 -22.78
C ALA A 257 -9.99 9.66 -23.78
N ASN A 258 -8.67 9.83 -23.84
CA ASN A 258 -7.81 9.02 -24.68
C ASN A 258 -6.41 8.90 -24.07
N TRP A 259 -5.62 7.96 -24.58
CA TRP A 259 -4.23 7.82 -24.19
C TRP A 259 -3.31 7.72 -25.40
N VAL A 260 -2.05 8.07 -25.20
CA VAL A 260 -1.00 8.00 -26.24
C VAL A 260 0.25 7.33 -25.66
N CYS A 261 0.93 6.56 -26.50
CA CYS A 261 2.25 6.04 -26.16
C CYS A 261 3.30 7.07 -26.55
N ARG A 262 4.11 7.53 -25.58
CA ARG A 262 5.36 8.21 -25.88
C ARG A 262 6.48 7.24 -25.55
N GLY A 263 7.24 6.85 -26.58
CA GLY A 263 8.38 5.94 -26.45
C GLY A 263 9.39 6.37 -25.40
N GLU A 264 10.13 5.42 -24.89
CA GLU A 264 11.14 5.59 -23.84
C GLU A 264 12.30 6.44 -24.35
N SER A 265 12.60 7.54 -23.66
CA SER A 265 13.88 8.21 -23.76
C SER A 265 14.47 8.39 -22.35
N ASN A 266 15.64 7.80 -22.09
CA ASN A 266 16.49 8.01 -20.91
C ASN A 266 15.79 7.88 -19.53
N GLN A 267 15.02 6.82 -19.31
CA GLN A 267 14.36 6.60 -18.02
C GLN A 267 15.17 5.59 -17.16
N PRO A 268 15.12 5.71 -15.79
CA PRO A 268 15.66 4.69 -14.91
C PRO A 268 15.09 3.30 -15.20
N HIS A 269 15.85 2.28 -14.85
CA HIS A 269 15.42 0.89 -15.02
C HIS A 269 14.09 0.64 -14.30
N GLU A 270 13.14 0.07 -15.02
CA GLU A 270 11.89 -0.44 -14.49
C GLU A 270 11.63 -1.82 -15.10
N ALA A 271 11.37 -2.82 -14.23
CA ALA A 271 11.12 -4.20 -14.64
C ALA A 271 9.95 -4.31 -15.63
N ASN A 272 10.01 -5.25 -16.58
CA ASN A 272 8.95 -5.50 -17.54
C ASN A 272 7.81 -6.32 -16.95
N SER A 273 8.12 -7.24 -16.04
CA SER A 273 7.13 -8.11 -15.38
C SER A 273 7.40 -8.20 -13.88
N LEU A 274 6.33 -8.17 -13.10
CA LEU A 274 6.35 -8.51 -11.69
C LEU A 274 5.00 -9.12 -11.34
N ARG A 275 5.03 -10.30 -10.71
CA ARG A 275 3.85 -11.07 -10.33
C ARG A 275 4.00 -11.59 -8.93
N LEU A 276 2.88 -11.77 -8.22
CA LEU A 276 2.87 -12.34 -6.86
C LEU A 276 2.14 -13.67 -6.83
N ASP A 277 2.73 -14.63 -6.14
CA ASP A 277 2.01 -15.82 -5.71
C ASP A 277 1.39 -15.57 -4.32
N CYS A 278 0.07 -15.59 -4.28
CA CYS A 278 -0.71 -15.35 -3.06
C CYS A 278 -1.35 -16.62 -2.50
N ARG A 279 -0.87 -17.82 -2.88
CA ARG A 279 -1.40 -19.11 -2.40
C ARG A 279 -1.37 -19.22 -0.88
N LYS A 280 -0.33 -18.69 -0.23
CA LYS A 280 -0.22 -18.68 1.23
C LYS A 280 -1.35 -17.91 1.90
N ALA A 281 -1.65 -16.69 1.45
CA ALA A 281 -2.76 -15.90 1.98
C ALA A 281 -4.10 -16.60 1.71
N LYS A 282 -4.28 -17.18 0.53
CA LYS A 282 -5.49 -17.91 0.17
C LYS A 282 -5.71 -19.15 1.04
N THR A 283 -4.67 -19.93 1.34
CA THR A 283 -4.81 -21.21 2.06
C THR A 283 -4.76 -21.08 3.57
N LYS A 284 -3.92 -20.19 4.11
CA LYS A 284 -3.73 -20.05 5.56
C LYS A 284 -4.58 -18.94 6.18
N LEU A 285 -4.85 -17.85 5.44
CA LEU A 285 -5.70 -16.76 5.90
C LEU A 285 -7.12 -16.84 5.36
N GLU A 286 -7.38 -17.72 4.38
CA GLU A 286 -8.65 -17.79 3.65
C GLU A 286 -8.98 -16.46 2.92
N TRP A 287 -7.95 -15.65 2.68
CA TRP A 287 -8.09 -14.40 1.95
C TRP A 287 -8.05 -14.62 0.44
N LYS A 288 -8.93 -13.95 -0.27
CA LYS A 288 -8.96 -13.92 -1.74
C LYS A 288 -9.36 -12.52 -2.21
N PRO A 289 -8.80 -12.02 -3.33
CA PRO A 289 -9.27 -10.76 -3.90
C PRO A 289 -10.73 -10.90 -4.37
N GLN A 290 -11.53 -9.85 -4.14
CA GLN A 290 -12.95 -9.82 -4.45
C GLN A 290 -13.22 -9.17 -5.81
N TRP A 291 -12.69 -7.97 -6.03
CA TRP A 291 -12.93 -7.23 -7.23
C TRP A 291 -12.00 -7.63 -8.38
N THR A 292 -12.54 -7.71 -9.57
CA THR A 292 -11.79 -7.82 -10.82
C THR A 292 -11.03 -6.53 -11.10
N LEU A 293 -10.08 -6.57 -12.04
CA LEU A 293 -9.38 -5.36 -12.47
C LEU A 293 -10.35 -4.28 -12.99
N ARG A 294 -11.41 -4.66 -13.71
CA ARG A 294 -12.43 -3.72 -14.19
C ARG A 294 -13.11 -3.02 -13.04
N GLU A 295 -13.60 -3.75 -12.06
CA GLU A 295 -14.24 -3.18 -10.87
C GLU A 295 -13.27 -2.31 -10.07
N ALA A 296 -12.00 -2.69 -9.95
CA ALA A 296 -10.96 -1.90 -9.32
C ALA A 296 -10.77 -0.54 -10.02
N VAL A 297 -10.73 -0.52 -11.34
CA VAL A 297 -10.60 0.70 -12.15
C VAL A 297 -11.85 1.56 -12.03
N GLU A 298 -13.04 0.99 -12.21
CA GLU A 298 -14.31 1.69 -12.13
C GLU A 298 -14.50 2.34 -10.76
N ASN A 299 -14.29 1.60 -9.67
CA ASN A 299 -14.37 2.11 -8.30
C ASN A 299 -13.32 3.19 -8.00
N THR A 300 -12.14 3.09 -8.59
CA THR A 300 -11.12 4.13 -8.48
C THR A 300 -11.55 5.40 -9.20
N LEU A 301 -11.96 5.30 -10.46
CA LEU A 301 -12.27 6.47 -11.28
C LEU A 301 -13.56 7.18 -10.85
N ILE A 302 -14.58 6.42 -10.40
CA ILE A 302 -15.80 7.02 -9.88
C ILE A 302 -15.53 7.88 -8.64
N TRP A 303 -14.57 7.50 -7.81
CA TRP A 303 -14.15 8.30 -6.66
C TRP A 303 -13.69 9.70 -7.10
N TYR A 304 -12.86 9.80 -8.13
CA TYR A 304 -12.41 11.10 -8.65
C TYR A 304 -13.51 11.89 -9.33
N LYS A 305 -14.41 11.22 -10.05
CA LYS A 305 -15.59 11.87 -10.65
C LYS A 305 -16.50 12.45 -9.59
N LYS A 306 -16.74 11.73 -8.51
CA LYS A 306 -17.53 12.18 -7.35
C LYS A 306 -16.90 13.38 -6.65
N LEU A 307 -15.58 13.34 -6.44
CA LEU A 307 -14.83 14.47 -5.92
C LEU A 307 -15.01 15.72 -6.81
N HIS A 308 -14.86 15.55 -8.12
CA HIS A 308 -15.04 16.64 -9.09
C HIS A 308 -16.49 17.17 -9.11
N GLY A 309 -17.46 16.32 -8.85
CA GLY A 309 -18.88 16.67 -8.69
C GLY A 309 -19.22 17.38 -7.38
N GLY A 310 -18.27 17.44 -6.43
CA GLY A 310 -18.48 18.09 -5.13
C GLY A 310 -19.16 17.19 -4.08
N ASP A 311 -19.18 15.90 -4.28
CA ASP A 311 -19.72 14.92 -3.32
C ASP A 311 -18.92 14.90 -2.00
N ASN A 312 -19.55 14.45 -0.92
CA ASN A 312 -18.87 14.23 0.36
C ASN A 312 -17.97 12.98 0.28
N MET A 313 -16.66 13.20 0.18
CA MET A 313 -15.73 12.09 -0.05
C MET A 313 -15.54 11.16 1.15
N TYR A 314 -15.83 11.62 2.37
CA TYR A 314 -15.89 10.73 3.53
C TYR A 314 -17.02 9.72 3.40
N GLU A 315 -18.24 10.21 3.16
CA GLU A 315 -19.43 9.35 3.02
C GLU A 315 -19.27 8.40 1.84
N PHE A 316 -18.80 8.91 0.70
CA PHE A 316 -18.57 8.09 -0.48
C PHE A 316 -17.52 6.98 -0.23
N SER A 317 -16.40 7.31 0.42
CA SER A 317 -15.37 6.31 0.72
C SER A 317 -15.84 5.28 1.75
N ILE A 318 -16.66 5.67 2.74
CA ILE A 318 -17.29 4.73 3.67
C ILE A 318 -18.26 3.81 2.92
N GLN A 319 -19.04 4.34 1.98
CA GLN A 319 -19.93 3.50 1.17
C GLN A 319 -19.16 2.47 0.34
N GLN A 320 -18.06 2.86 -0.31
CA GLN A 320 -17.21 1.91 -1.01
C GLN A 320 -16.65 0.80 -0.09
N ILE A 321 -16.30 1.14 1.15
CA ILE A 321 -15.87 0.16 2.15
C ILE A 321 -17.00 -0.79 2.50
N ILE A 322 -18.22 -0.28 2.69
CA ILE A 322 -19.41 -1.10 2.99
C ILE A 322 -19.73 -2.04 1.83
N ASP A 323 -19.75 -1.52 0.61
CA ASP A 323 -20.01 -2.32 -0.60
C ASP A 323 -18.99 -3.45 -0.73
N TYR A 324 -17.70 -3.13 -0.56
CA TYR A 324 -16.64 -4.15 -0.56
C TYR A 324 -16.82 -5.20 0.55
N GLN A 325 -17.24 -4.79 1.76
CA GLN A 325 -17.52 -5.73 2.86
C GLN A 325 -18.70 -6.66 2.55
N MET A 326 -19.72 -6.16 1.86
CA MET A 326 -20.84 -7.02 1.43
C MET A 326 -20.37 -8.09 0.43
N ASP A 327 -19.48 -7.74 -0.49
CA ASP A 327 -18.89 -8.69 -1.43
C ASP A 327 -18.01 -9.76 -0.74
N LEU A 328 -17.40 -9.44 0.42
CA LEU A 328 -16.66 -10.43 1.23
C LEU A 328 -17.58 -11.49 1.87
N LEU A 329 -18.88 -11.23 2.01
CA LEU A 329 -19.83 -12.11 2.65
C LEU A 329 -20.54 -13.05 1.64
N THR A 330 -20.37 -12.78 0.35
CA THR A 330 -20.95 -13.59 -0.75
C THR A 330 -19.91 -14.54 -1.34
#